data_a6b9cc885d33868416c05080d9702051
#
_entry.id   a6b9cc885d33868416c05080d9702051
#
_cell.length_a   1.000
_cell.length_b   1.000
_cell.length_c   1.000
_cell.angle_alpha   90.00
_cell.angle_beta   90.00
_cell.angle_gamma   90.00
#
_symmetry.space_group_name_H-M   'P 1'
#
loop_
_entity.id
_entity.type
_entity.pdbx_description
1 polymer ?
#
loop_
_entity_poly.entity_id
_entity_poly.type
_entity_poly.pdbx_seq_one_letter_code
_entity_poly.pdbx_strand_id
1 'polypeptide(L)'
;MAVLTAGCFLMIADSNGIDAFTGDGTTTSFTLSGTPAGSVAVTVDGTAMTTGFSVSGKTLTFSTAPDNDAAIVATYDVSNPTYSKLCDISNFPDMAQAPNAIDVTTLSDWAHVYIPALIDNGGNLEFSGFLDQTTLPLVAQGTSDVENLAFWVGGQKSGNTITPTGSILKIAFKGRYTAVLGGGGTDEAIPVTIAVTPETVPVYTAGAMNTEATSGS
;
A
#
# COMPACT_ATOMS: atom_id res chain seq x y z
N MET A 1 -8.08 18.78 21.45
CA MET A 1 -7.01 19.38 20.66
C MET A 1 -7.31 19.05 19.21
N ALA A 2 -7.56 20.03 18.35
CA ALA A 2 -7.84 19.76 16.95
C ALA A 2 -6.56 19.25 16.28
N VAL A 3 -6.65 18.15 15.54
CA VAL A 3 -5.55 17.69 14.69
C VAL A 3 -5.46 18.65 13.52
N LEU A 4 -4.35 19.36 13.43
CA LEU A 4 -4.07 20.18 12.25
C LEU A 4 -3.89 19.24 11.06
N THR A 5 -4.60 19.49 9.97
CA THR A 5 -4.48 18.77 8.70
C THR A 5 -3.15 19.05 7.97
N ALA A 6 -2.19 19.70 8.64
CA ALA A 6 -0.85 19.87 8.12
C ALA A 6 -0.13 18.51 8.11
N GLY A 7 0.19 18.03 6.91
CA GLY A 7 0.85 16.74 6.71
C GLY A 7 -0.11 15.58 6.47
N CYS A 8 -0.87 15.66 5.39
CA CYS A 8 -1.60 14.53 4.84
C CYS A 8 -0.84 13.98 3.63
N PHE A 9 -0.67 12.66 3.59
CA PHE A 9 0.14 12.00 2.58
C PHE A 9 -0.58 10.80 2.01
N LEU A 10 -0.61 10.68 0.70
CA LEU A 10 -0.94 9.42 0.04
C LEU A 10 0.36 8.65 -0.18
N MET A 11 0.43 7.46 0.40
CA MET A 11 1.60 6.60 0.41
C MET A 11 1.31 5.34 -0.38
N ILE A 12 2.32 4.84 -1.09
CA ILE A 12 2.32 3.51 -1.69
C ILE A 12 3.31 2.63 -0.95
N ALA A 13 2.93 1.39 -0.67
CA ALA A 13 3.79 0.44 0.00
C ALA A 13 4.52 -0.42 -1.03
N ASP A 14 5.83 -0.53 -0.89
CA ASP A 14 6.60 -1.59 -1.53
C ASP A 14 6.41 -2.87 -0.71
N SER A 15 5.30 -3.55 -0.98
CA SER A 15 4.87 -4.72 -0.22
C SER A 15 5.08 -6.03 -0.98
N ASN A 16 5.47 -5.97 -2.25
CA ASN A 16 5.74 -7.15 -3.07
C ASN A 16 7.23 -7.44 -3.09
N GLY A 17 7.67 -8.46 -2.34
CA GLY A 17 9.03 -8.97 -2.43
C GLY A 17 9.14 -9.89 -3.66
N ILE A 18 10.05 -9.57 -4.55
CA ILE A 18 10.44 -10.43 -5.67
C ILE A 18 11.96 -10.55 -5.65
N ASP A 19 12.44 -11.72 -5.27
CA ASP A 19 13.86 -12.02 -5.27
C ASP A 19 14.18 -13.07 -6.32
N ALA A 20 15.22 -12.82 -7.11
CA ALA A 20 15.72 -13.72 -8.11
C ALA A 20 17.13 -14.21 -7.73
N PHE A 21 17.34 -15.50 -7.80
CA PHE A 21 18.62 -16.15 -7.53
C PHE A 21 18.97 -17.12 -8.63
N THR A 22 20.23 -17.52 -8.67
CA THR A 22 20.73 -18.55 -9.58
C THR A 22 21.30 -19.70 -8.76
N GLY A 23 20.88 -20.91 -9.06
CA GLY A 23 21.40 -22.12 -8.45
C GLY A 23 22.87 -22.34 -8.84
N ASP A 24 23.65 -22.94 -7.96
CA ASP A 24 25.04 -23.33 -8.19
C ASP A 24 25.28 -24.85 -7.98
N GLY A 25 24.20 -25.61 -7.83
CA GLY A 25 24.23 -27.06 -7.57
C GLY A 25 24.67 -27.45 -6.14
N THR A 26 25.03 -26.47 -5.28
CA THR A 26 25.58 -26.74 -3.93
C THR A 26 24.90 -25.92 -2.84
N THR A 27 24.52 -24.69 -3.12
CA THR A 27 23.91 -23.77 -2.17
C THR A 27 22.43 -24.11 -1.97
N THR A 28 22.04 -24.31 -0.71
CA THR A 28 20.65 -24.59 -0.32
C THR A 28 19.96 -23.39 0.31
N SER A 29 20.67 -22.37 0.78
CA SER A 29 20.10 -21.24 1.52
C SER A 29 20.31 -19.93 0.80
N PHE A 30 19.21 -19.16 0.61
CA PHE A 30 19.19 -17.88 -0.08
C PHE A 30 18.58 -16.82 0.84
N THR A 31 19.09 -15.60 0.78
CA THR A 31 18.61 -14.50 1.64
C THR A 31 17.66 -13.61 0.86
N LEU A 32 16.41 -13.52 1.32
CA LEU A 32 15.38 -12.65 0.77
C LEU A 32 15.65 -11.19 1.14
N SER A 33 15.27 -10.27 0.27
CA SER A 33 15.40 -8.82 0.49
C SER A 33 14.49 -8.33 1.63
N GLY A 34 13.27 -8.85 1.72
CA GLY A 34 12.28 -8.56 2.76
C GLY A 34 11.98 -9.74 3.66
N THR A 35 11.33 -9.49 4.80
CA THR A 35 10.77 -10.54 5.65
C THR A 35 9.36 -10.87 5.19
N PRO A 36 9.05 -12.11 4.77
CA PRO A 36 7.71 -12.48 4.35
C PRO A 36 6.66 -12.31 5.46
N ALA A 37 5.47 -11.80 5.08
CA ALA A 37 4.32 -11.69 5.96
C ALA A 37 3.48 -12.99 6.03
N GLY A 38 3.73 -13.92 5.12
CA GLY A 38 2.96 -15.16 4.99
C GLY A 38 3.67 -16.18 4.12
N SER A 39 2.92 -16.85 3.26
CA SER A 39 3.47 -17.84 2.34
C SER A 39 4.35 -17.20 1.27
N VAL A 40 5.42 -17.89 0.91
CA VAL A 40 6.30 -17.53 -0.20
C VAL A 40 6.01 -18.46 -1.36
N ALA A 41 5.75 -17.90 -2.53
CA ALA A 41 5.66 -18.66 -3.77
C ALA A 41 7.07 -18.76 -4.38
N VAL A 42 7.52 -19.97 -4.63
CA VAL A 42 8.84 -20.24 -5.20
C VAL A 42 8.69 -20.93 -6.54
N THR A 43 9.41 -20.45 -7.55
CA THR A 43 9.54 -21.13 -8.83
C THR A 43 11.00 -21.43 -9.10
N VAL A 44 11.27 -22.58 -9.72
CA VAL A 44 12.59 -22.98 -10.21
C VAL A 44 12.44 -23.30 -11.70
N ASP A 45 13.20 -22.61 -12.53
CA ASP A 45 13.09 -22.67 -14.01
C ASP A 45 11.63 -22.47 -14.52
N GLY A 46 10.91 -21.53 -13.87
CA GLY A 46 9.52 -21.23 -14.18
C GLY A 46 8.50 -22.25 -13.66
N THR A 47 8.95 -23.35 -13.04
CA THR A 47 8.06 -24.37 -12.46
C THR A 47 7.79 -24.07 -10.99
N ALA A 48 6.51 -23.96 -10.60
CA ALA A 48 6.12 -23.68 -9.22
C ALA A 48 6.44 -24.86 -8.31
N MET A 49 7.11 -24.56 -7.20
CA MET A 49 7.39 -25.51 -6.13
C MET A 49 6.33 -25.43 -5.04
N THR A 50 5.75 -26.56 -4.67
CA THR A 50 4.81 -26.67 -3.54
C THR A 50 5.44 -27.31 -2.30
N THR A 51 6.56 -27.98 -2.46
CA THR A 51 7.31 -28.71 -1.40
C THR A 51 8.80 -28.61 -1.70
N GLY A 52 9.63 -29.09 -0.77
CA GLY A 52 11.08 -29.13 -0.96
C GLY A 52 11.82 -27.86 -0.56
N PHE A 53 11.12 -26.89 0.02
CA PHE A 53 11.74 -25.70 0.61
C PHE A 53 11.05 -25.30 1.92
N SER A 54 11.70 -24.46 2.68
CA SER A 54 11.18 -23.81 3.89
C SER A 54 11.65 -22.37 3.96
N VAL A 55 10.87 -21.52 4.63
CA VAL A 55 11.24 -20.11 4.85
C VAL A 55 11.20 -19.80 6.34
N SER A 56 12.26 -19.19 6.84
CA SER A 56 12.37 -18.73 8.21
C SER A 56 12.98 -17.34 8.26
N GLY A 57 12.21 -16.34 8.72
CA GLY A 57 12.61 -14.94 8.64
C GLY A 57 12.89 -14.55 7.17
N LYS A 58 14.10 -14.10 6.89
CA LYS A 58 14.57 -13.76 5.54
C LYS A 58 15.28 -14.91 4.82
N THR A 59 15.30 -16.11 5.37
CA THR A 59 16.07 -17.22 4.79
C THR A 59 15.14 -18.21 4.12
N LEU A 60 15.31 -18.36 2.79
CA LEU A 60 14.72 -19.42 1.97
C LEU A 60 15.71 -20.58 1.93
N THR A 61 15.31 -21.78 2.37
CA THR A 61 16.17 -22.97 2.41
C THR A 61 15.52 -24.09 1.63
N PHE A 62 16.24 -24.63 0.64
CA PHE A 62 15.84 -25.80 -0.13
C PHE A 62 16.31 -27.09 0.55
N SER A 63 15.52 -28.14 0.47
CA SER A 63 15.88 -29.48 0.97
C SER A 63 17.01 -30.11 0.15
N THR A 64 17.11 -29.78 -1.12
CA THR A 64 18.15 -30.17 -2.07
C THR A 64 18.59 -28.94 -2.82
N ALA A 65 19.89 -28.76 -3.01
CA ALA A 65 20.39 -27.60 -3.74
C ALA A 65 19.81 -27.58 -5.17
N PRO A 66 19.29 -26.42 -5.62
CA PRO A 66 18.88 -26.25 -7.02
C PRO A 66 20.06 -26.46 -7.97
N ASP A 67 19.77 -27.00 -9.14
CA ASP A 67 20.78 -27.30 -10.14
C ASP A 67 21.60 -26.07 -10.53
N ASN A 68 22.79 -26.33 -11.08
CA ASN A 68 23.64 -25.23 -11.57
C ASN A 68 22.90 -24.48 -12.69
N ASP A 69 22.96 -23.14 -12.64
CA ASP A 69 22.28 -22.20 -13.53
C ASP A 69 20.73 -22.22 -13.45
N ALA A 70 20.13 -22.96 -12.53
CA ALA A 70 18.68 -22.93 -12.30
C ALA A 70 18.22 -21.52 -11.89
N ALA A 71 17.19 -21.00 -12.57
CA ALA A 71 16.59 -19.71 -12.25
C ALA A 71 15.56 -19.85 -11.12
N ILE A 72 15.85 -19.26 -9.97
CA ILE A 72 15.02 -19.30 -8.78
C ILE A 72 14.34 -17.95 -8.61
N VAL A 73 13.01 -17.93 -8.50
CA VAL A 73 12.25 -16.70 -8.19
C VAL A 73 11.39 -16.96 -6.98
N ALA A 74 11.53 -16.10 -5.97
CA ALA A 74 10.70 -16.09 -4.77
C ALA A 74 9.82 -14.84 -4.77
N THR A 75 8.50 -15.03 -4.65
CA THR A 75 7.51 -13.95 -4.59
C THR A 75 6.75 -14.03 -3.28
N TYR A 76 6.60 -12.91 -2.57
CA TYR A 76 5.96 -12.87 -1.26
C TYR A 76 5.50 -11.46 -0.89
N ASP A 77 4.55 -11.36 0.04
CA ASP A 77 4.21 -10.09 0.68
C ASP A 77 5.21 -9.77 1.80
N VAL A 78 5.67 -8.53 1.88
CA VAL A 78 6.62 -8.09 2.91
C VAL A 78 5.87 -7.72 4.20
N SER A 79 6.34 -8.21 5.34
CA SER A 79 5.68 -8.00 6.64
C SER A 79 5.75 -6.55 7.15
N ASN A 80 6.83 -5.83 6.80
CA ASN A 80 7.01 -4.42 7.12
C ASN A 80 7.38 -3.68 5.84
N PRO A 81 6.40 -3.32 5.01
CA PRO A 81 6.66 -2.65 3.75
C PRO A 81 7.22 -1.25 3.98
N THR A 82 8.10 -0.84 3.10
CA THR A 82 8.55 0.55 3.01
C THR A 82 7.49 1.36 2.28
N TYR A 83 7.13 2.51 2.82
CA TYR A 83 6.17 3.40 2.20
C TYR A 83 6.87 4.55 1.49
N SER A 84 6.49 4.81 0.24
CA SER A 84 6.91 5.95 -0.54
C SER A 84 5.77 6.93 -0.72
N LYS A 85 6.05 8.23 -0.67
CA LYS A 85 5.05 9.27 -0.90
C LYS A 85 4.69 9.33 -2.37
N LEU A 86 3.40 9.24 -2.71
CA LEU A 86 2.90 9.34 -4.07
C LEU A 86 2.86 10.79 -4.58
N CYS A 87 2.32 11.69 -3.75
CA CYS A 87 2.31 13.12 -4.06
C CYS A 87 2.05 13.96 -2.81
N ASP A 88 2.27 15.25 -2.90
CA ASP A 88 1.84 16.21 -1.89
C ASP A 88 0.36 16.51 -2.07
N ILE A 89 -0.44 16.17 -1.05
CA ILE A 89 -1.90 16.26 -1.09
C ILE A 89 -2.35 17.63 -0.60
N SER A 90 -3.14 18.30 -1.40
CA SER A 90 -3.83 19.55 -1.04
C SER A 90 -5.28 19.30 -0.60
N ASN A 91 -5.90 18.23 -1.10
CA ASN A 91 -7.26 17.84 -0.73
C ASN A 91 -7.43 16.31 -0.77
N PHE A 92 -8.22 15.77 0.14
CA PHE A 92 -8.52 14.35 0.24
C PHE A 92 -10.03 14.12 0.40
N PRO A 93 -10.54 12.95 -0.05
CA PRO A 93 -11.96 12.62 0.03
C PRO A 93 -12.39 12.27 1.45
N ASP A 94 -13.71 12.26 1.67
CA ASP A 94 -14.27 11.67 2.88
C ASP A 94 -13.93 10.17 2.92
N MET A 95 -13.31 9.74 4.00
CA MET A 95 -12.91 8.35 4.20
C MET A 95 -13.79 7.69 5.26
N ALA A 96 -15.10 7.80 5.10
CA ALA A 96 -16.06 7.23 6.03
C ALA A 96 -16.52 5.85 5.55
N GLN A 97 -16.59 4.91 6.49
CA GLN A 97 -17.17 3.58 6.29
C GLN A 97 -18.42 3.45 7.15
N ALA A 98 -19.47 4.12 6.76
CA ALA A 98 -20.76 3.84 7.37
C ALA A 98 -21.43 2.70 6.59
N PRO A 99 -21.80 1.58 7.24
CA PRO A 99 -22.63 0.58 6.57
C PRO A 99 -23.96 1.24 6.20
N ASN A 100 -24.42 1.00 4.98
CA ASN A 100 -25.77 1.38 4.60
C ASN A 100 -26.77 0.68 5.53
N ALA A 101 -27.80 1.41 5.95
CA ALA A 101 -28.86 0.85 6.76
C ALA A 101 -30.03 0.43 5.86
N ILE A 102 -30.47 -0.81 5.99
CA ILE A 102 -31.68 -1.31 5.33
C ILE A 102 -32.83 -1.18 6.30
N ASP A 103 -33.88 -0.44 5.93
CA ASP A 103 -35.10 -0.35 6.70
C ASP A 103 -35.91 -1.64 6.53
N VAL A 104 -36.11 -2.37 7.61
CA VAL A 104 -36.89 -3.61 7.68
C VAL A 104 -38.15 -3.46 8.54
N THR A 105 -38.59 -2.22 8.74
CA THR A 105 -39.76 -1.90 9.51
C THR A 105 -41.02 -2.57 8.96
N THR A 106 -41.75 -3.23 9.81
CA THR A 106 -43.06 -3.83 9.48
C THR A 106 -44.19 -3.02 10.10
N LEU A 107 -45.44 -3.28 9.66
CA LEU A 107 -46.64 -2.59 10.21
C LEU A 107 -46.92 -2.93 11.66
N SER A 108 -46.28 -3.94 12.21
CA SER A 108 -46.38 -4.31 13.63
C SER A 108 -45.32 -3.64 14.52
N ASP A 109 -44.37 -2.94 13.92
CA ASP A 109 -43.34 -2.25 14.66
C ASP A 109 -43.83 -0.85 15.04
N TRP A 110 -43.56 -0.44 16.26
CA TRP A 110 -43.91 0.90 16.73
C TRP A 110 -42.80 1.94 16.50
N ALA A 111 -41.62 1.48 16.01
CA ALA A 111 -40.47 2.32 15.66
C ALA A 111 -39.77 1.74 14.46
N HIS A 112 -39.01 2.58 13.74
CA HIS A 112 -38.20 2.10 12.62
C HIS A 112 -37.13 1.12 13.07
N VAL A 113 -37.02 -0.01 12.36
CA VAL A 113 -36.02 -1.06 12.57
C VAL A 113 -35.08 -1.10 11.38
N TYR A 114 -33.76 -0.94 11.67
CA TYR A 114 -32.72 -0.94 10.66
C TYR A 114 -31.75 -2.09 10.89
N ILE A 115 -31.35 -2.76 9.80
CA ILE A 115 -30.26 -3.72 9.81
C ILE A 115 -29.07 -3.15 9.00
N PRO A 116 -27.82 -3.40 9.42
CA PRO A 116 -26.67 -2.97 8.65
C PRO A 116 -26.58 -3.77 7.36
N ALA A 117 -26.41 -3.07 6.25
CA ALA A 117 -26.09 -3.64 4.95
C ALA A 117 -24.57 -3.84 4.78
N LEU A 118 -24.17 -4.20 3.57
CA LEU A 118 -22.74 -4.28 3.22
C LEU A 118 -22.06 -2.93 3.40
N ILE A 119 -20.82 -2.97 3.86
CA ILE A 119 -19.98 -1.77 3.95
C ILE A 119 -19.66 -1.34 2.51
N ASP A 120 -19.98 -0.08 2.20
CA ASP A 120 -19.54 0.54 0.97
C ASP A 120 -18.13 1.09 1.17
N ASN A 121 -17.19 0.64 0.37
CA ASN A 121 -15.80 1.12 0.42
C ASN A 121 -15.62 2.55 -0.13
N GLY A 122 -16.73 3.25 -0.43
CA GLY A 122 -16.73 4.66 -0.83
C GLY A 122 -16.50 4.91 -2.33
N GLY A 123 -16.55 3.88 -3.17
CA GLY A 123 -16.31 4.04 -4.60
C GLY A 123 -14.90 4.54 -4.91
N ASN A 124 -14.77 5.50 -5.82
CA ASN A 124 -13.48 6.12 -6.12
C ASN A 124 -13.13 7.18 -5.07
N LEU A 125 -11.95 7.06 -4.49
CA LEU A 125 -11.36 8.06 -3.61
C LEU A 125 -10.47 8.98 -4.43
N GLU A 126 -10.79 10.27 -4.49
CA GLU A 126 -10.04 11.26 -5.27
C GLU A 126 -9.15 12.11 -4.36
N PHE A 127 -7.86 11.98 -4.54
CA PHE A 127 -6.85 12.79 -3.88
C PHE A 127 -6.33 13.83 -4.85
N SER A 128 -6.39 15.10 -4.49
CA SER A 128 -5.82 16.18 -5.30
C SER A 128 -4.55 16.71 -4.66
N GLY A 129 -3.58 17.07 -5.47
CA GLY A 129 -2.31 17.59 -5.00
C GLY A 129 -1.50 18.22 -6.12
N PHE A 130 -0.22 18.35 -5.86
CA PHE A 130 0.74 18.88 -6.80
C PHE A 130 1.83 17.85 -7.08
N LEU A 131 2.26 17.80 -8.33
CA LEU A 131 3.29 16.90 -8.77
C LEU A 131 4.64 17.33 -8.21
N ASP A 132 5.33 16.39 -7.57
CA ASP A 132 6.71 16.53 -7.13
C ASP A 132 7.62 15.75 -8.08
N GLN A 133 8.83 16.25 -8.30
CA GLN A 133 9.81 15.62 -9.18
C GLN A 133 10.22 14.21 -8.71
N THR A 134 10.18 13.96 -7.41
CA THR A 134 10.49 12.64 -6.82
C THR A 134 9.36 11.64 -6.99
N THR A 135 8.12 12.11 -7.12
CA THR A 135 6.93 11.27 -7.22
C THR A 135 6.43 11.08 -8.67
N LEU A 136 6.98 11.87 -9.60
CA LEU A 136 6.62 11.80 -11.03
C LEU A 136 6.69 10.37 -11.61
N PRO A 137 7.71 9.55 -11.36
CA PRO A 137 7.77 8.19 -11.89
C PRO A 137 6.63 7.30 -11.38
N LEU A 138 6.26 7.43 -10.11
CA LEU A 138 5.19 6.64 -9.49
C LEU A 138 3.81 7.04 -10.03
N VAL A 139 3.59 8.34 -10.22
CA VAL A 139 2.34 8.87 -10.79
C VAL A 139 2.21 8.51 -12.26
N ALA A 140 3.30 8.59 -13.03
CA ALA A 140 3.30 8.29 -14.46
C ALA A 140 3.04 6.79 -14.76
N GLN A 141 3.32 5.90 -13.82
CA GLN A 141 3.13 4.46 -14.02
C GLN A 141 1.66 4.05 -13.97
N GLY A 142 0.81 4.73 -13.20
CA GLY A 142 -0.60 4.45 -13.00
C GLY A 142 -0.91 2.97 -13.20
N THR A 143 -1.08 2.18 -12.14
CA THR A 143 -1.02 0.72 -12.32
C THR A 143 -2.38 0.13 -12.63
N SER A 144 -2.42 -0.87 -13.51
CA SER A 144 -3.55 -1.79 -13.64
C SER A 144 -3.57 -2.81 -12.50
N ASP A 145 -2.48 -2.90 -11.73
CA ASP A 145 -2.30 -3.88 -10.66
C ASP A 145 -2.81 -3.34 -9.33
N VAL A 146 -3.11 -4.27 -8.43
CA VAL A 146 -3.56 -3.93 -7.08
C VAL A 146 -2.36 -3.58 -6.23
N GLU A 147 -2.36 -2.35 -5.71
CA GLU A 147 -1.29 -1.83 -4.89
C GLU A 147 -1.72 -1.69 -3.42
N ASN A 148 -0.75 -1.78 -2.52
CA ASN A 148 -0.98 -1.47 -1.12
C ASN A 148 -0.79 0.03 -0.90
N LEU A 149 -1.91 0.71 -0.65
CA LEU A 149 -1.97 2.15 -0.47
C LEU A 149 -2.26 2.48 0.99
N ALA A 150 -1.78 3.62 1.44
CA ALA A 150 -2.12 4.13 2.74
C ALA A 150 -2.24 5.65 2.73
N PHE A 151 -3.27 6.15 3.38
CA PHE A 151 -3.42 7.57 3.66
C PHE A 151 -2.93 7.85 5.08
N TRP A 152 -1.95 8.73 5.21
CA TRP A 152 -1.35 9.09 6.49
C TRP A 152 -1.72 10.52 6.85
N VAL A 153 -2.09 10.73 8.12
CA VAL A 153 -2.50 12.03 8.65
C VAL A 153 -1.60 12.45 9.79
N GLY A 154 -1.16 13.66 9.75
CA GLY A 154 -0.28 14.25 10.75
C GLY A 154 1.17 13.94 10.44
N GLY A 155 2.08 14.66 10.30
CA GLY A 155 3.50 14.44 10.07
C GLY A 155 4.34 15.16 11.08
N GLN A 156 5.65 14.98 11.00
CA GLN A 156 6.59 15.72 11.79
C GLN A 156 7.13 16.90 11.00
N LYS A 157 7.05 18.10 11.59
CA LYS A 157 7.64 19.30 11.00
C LYS A 157 9.15 19.30 11.24
N SER A 158 9.91 19.41 10.15
CA SER A 158 11.35 19.60 10.18
C SER A 158 11.69 20.81 9.31
N GLY A 159 12.05 21.93 9.93
CA GLY A 159 12.26 23.20 9.23
C GLY A 159 10.98 23.69 8.54
N ASN A 160 11.03 23.85 7.22
CA ASN A 160 9.88 24.25 6.37
C ASN A 160 9.16 23.05 5.74
N THR A 161 9.60 21.83 6.00
CA THR A 161 9.04 20.62 5.42
C THR A 161 8.31 19.82 6.47
N ILE A 162 7.21 19.16 6.08
CA ILE A 162 6.50 18.19 6.90
C ILE A 162 6.76 16.82 6.29
N THR A 163 7.24 15.89 7.09
CA THR A 163 7.55 14.53 6.68
C THR A 163 6.47 13.56 7.16
N PRO A 164 6.24 12.42 6.46
CA PRO A 164 5.28 11.40 6.89
C PRO A 164 5.63 10.76 8.24
N THR A 165 6.89 10.76 8.62
CA THR A 165 7.36 10.24 9.91
C THR A 165 6.66 10.96 11.06
N GLY A 166 6.17 10.20 12.05
CA GLY A 166 5.42 10.76 13.17
C GLY A 166 3.94 11.00 12.86
N SER A 167 3.42 10.55 11.71
CA SER A 167 1.98 10.54 11.44
C SER A 167 1.21 9.81 12.53
N ILE A 168 0.07 10.36 12.92
CA ILE A 168 -0.73 9.88 14.05
C ILE A 168 -1.85 8.93 13.64
N LEU A 169 -2.20 8.89 12.36
CA LEU A 169 -3.23 8.04 11.80
C LEU A 169 -2.76 7.50 10.45
N LYS A 170 -2.91 6.20 10.27
CA LYS A 170 -2.73 5.49 8.99
C LYS A 170 -4.04 4.81 8.62
N ILE A 171 -4.50 4.99 7.41
CA ILE A 171 -5.63 4.30 6.81
C ILE A 171 -5.08 3.51 5.64
N ALA A 172 -4.93 2.20 5.81
CA ALA A 172 -4.34 1.30 4.82
C ALA A 172 -5.42 0.50 4.10
N PHE A 173 -5.27 0.35 2.79
CA PHE A 173 -6.17 -0.43 1.94
C PHE A 173 -5.43 -0.92 0.70
N LYS A 174 -5.93 -1.98 0.09
CA LYS A 174 -5.50 -2.42 -1.25
C LYS A 174 -6.43 -1.80 -2.29
N GLY A 175 -5.87 -1.36 -3.40
CA GLY A 175 -6.66 -0.75 -4.47
C GLY A 175 -5.85 -0.46 -5.71
N ARG A 176 -6.55 -0.06 -6.76
CA ARG A 176 -5.94 0.41 -8.00
C ARG A 176 -6.00 1.92 -8.03
N TYR A 177 -4.98 2.54 -8.59
CA TYR A 177 -4.99 3.98 -8.75
C TYR A 177 -4.69 4.41 -10.18
N THR A 178 -5.23 5.55 -10.54
CA THR A 178 -4.90 6.25 -11.78
C THR A 178 -4.59 7.70 -11.45
N ALA A 179 -3.64 8.28 -12.16
CA ALA A 179 -3.28 9.67 -11.98
C ALA A 179 -3.62 10.47 -13.22
N VAL A 180 -4.29 11.59 -13.01
CA VAL A 180 -4.61 12.55 -14.06
C VAL A 180 -3.84 13.83 -13.77
N LEU A 181 -3.01 14.23 -14.72
CA LEU A 181 -2.31 15.51 -14.66
C LEU A 181 -3.22 16.60 -15.21
N GLY A 182 -3.41 17.64 -14.42
CA GLY A 182 -4.10 18.83 -14.87
C GLY A 182 -3.21 19.72 -15.73
N GLY A 183 -3.83 20.64 -16.46
CA GLY A 183 -3.11 21.67 -17.20
C GLY A 183 -2.46 22.66 -16.24
N GLY A 184 -1.29 23.18 -16.60
CA GLY A 184 -0.59 24.25 -15.88
C GLY A 184 -0.13 25.34 -16.84
N GLY A 185 0.06 26.54 -16.32
CA GLY A 185 0.65 27.67 -17.02
C GLY A 185 2.12 27.86 -16.66
N THR A 186 2.74 28.91 -17.16
CA THR A 186 4.06 29.37 -16.75
C THR A 186 3.99 29.81 -15.29
N ASP A 187 4.92 29.35 -14.46
CA ASP A 187 5.00 29.63 -13.01
C ASP A 187 3.87 29.01 -12.15
N GLU A 188 3.18 28.01 -12.65
CA GLU A 188 2.16 27.27 -11.91
C GLU A 188 2.64 25.87 -11.53
N ALA A 189 2.28 25.42 -10.32
CA ALA A 189 2.48 24.03 -9.94
C ALA A 189 1.53 23.14 -10.74
N ILE A 190 2.02 22.01 -11.24
CA ILE A 190 1.21 21.06 -12.00
C ILE A 190 0.25 20.34 -11.03
N PRO A 191 -1.07 20.55 -11.15
CA PRO A 191 -2.02 19.83 -10.33
C PRO A 191 -2.11 18.36 -10.77
N VAL A 192 -2.25 17.49 -9.79
CA VAL A 192 -2.47 16.05 -10.01
C VAL A 192 -3.70 15.61 -9.25
N THR A 193 -4.52 14.78 -9.88
CA THR A 193 -5.62 14.08 -9.23
C THR A 193 -5.35 12.58 -9.30
N ILE A 194 -5.29 11.94 -8.15
CA ILE A 194 -5.12 10.50 -8.03
C ILE A 194 -6.45 9.91 -7.63
N ALA A 195 -7.06 9.17 -8.55
CA ALA A 195 -8.28 8.42 -8.30
C ALA A 195 -7.91 7.00 -7.86
N VAL A 196 -8.35 6.60 -6.70
CA VAL A 196 -8.09 5.28 -6.12
C VAL A 196 -9.40 4.53 -5.98
N THR A 197 -9.45 3.32 -6.52
CA THR A 197 -10.57 2.38 -6.32
C THR A 197 -10.16 1.34 -5.28
N PRO A 198 -10.66 1.43 -4.02
CA PRO A 198 -10.35 0.46 -3.00
C PRO A 198 -10.95 -0.91 -3.33
N GLU A 199 -10.16 -1.98 -3.20
CA GLU A 199 -10.61 -3.38 -3.31
C GLU A 199 -10.79 -4.04 -1.95
N THR A 200 -10.19 -3.47 -0.90
CA THR A 200 -10.35 -3.96 0.47
C THR A 200 -10.93 -2.89 1.37
N VAL A 201 -11.55 -3.35 2.44
CA VAL A 201 -12.00 -2.46 3.52
C VAL A 201 -10.78 -1.76 4.12
N PRO A 202 -10.77 -0.42 4.21
CA PRO A 202 -9.68 0.31 4.82
C PRO A 202 -9.46 -0.06 6.28
N VAL A 203 -8.22 -0.23 6.68
CA VAL A 203 -7.81 -0.53 8.07
C VAL A 203 -7.23 0.72 8.70
N TYR A 204 -7.81 1.12 9.82
CA TYR A 204 -7.40 2.30 10.57
C TYR A 204 -6.41 1.91 11.66
N THR A 205 -5.26 2.55 11.67
CA THR A 205 -4.24 2.39 12.72
C THR A 205 -3.95 3.76 13.33
N ALA A 206 -4.15 3.88 14.64
CA ALA A 206 -3.81 5.09 15.38
C ALA A 206 -2.48 4.89 16.13
N GLY A 207 -1.70 5.96 16.24
CA GLY A 207 -0.42 5.95 16.95
C GLY A 207 0.68 6.60 16.13
N ALA A 208 1.84 6.84 16.75
CA ALA A 208 2.97 7.42 16.06
C ALA A 208 3.59 6.43 15.06
N MET A 209 3.55 6.76 13.79
CA MET A 209 4.12 5.96 12.70
C MET A 209 5.63 6.22 12.61
N ASN A 210 6.40 5.81 13.60
CA ASN A 210 7.82 6.18 13.72
C ASN A 210 8.78 5.26 12.94
N THR A 211 8.32 4.14 12.41
CA THR A 211 9.21 3.09 11.90
C THR A 211 9.00 2.72 10.44
N GLU A 212 7.97 3.24 9.78
CA GLU A 212 7.56 2.78 8.46
C GLU A 212 7.79 3.80 7.34
N ALA A 213 8.45 4.89 7.62
CA ALA A 213 8.71 5.89 6.60
C ALA A 213 10.20 6.03 6.40
N THR A 214 10.78 5.22 5.59
CA THR A 214 12.05 5.59 4.99
C THR A 214 12.08 5.12 3.59
N SER A 215 12.01 6.01 2.74
CA SER A 215 13.09 6.16 1.79
C SER A 215 12.66 7.08 0.72
N GLY A 216 13.29 8.03 0.66
CA GLY A 216 13.48 8.85 -0.46
C GLY A 216 14.78 9.56 -0.21
N SER A 217 15.85 9.03 -0.60
CA SER A 217 17.09 9.74 -0.88
C SER A 217 17.58 9.32 -2.23
#